data_64a9f5d6940a9e607e6294624d643765
#
_entry.id   64a9f5d6940a9e607e6294624d643765
#
_cell.length_a   1.000
_cell.length_b   1.000
_cell.length_c   1.000
_cell.angle_alpha   90.00
_cell.angle_beta   90.00
_cell.angle_gamma   90.00
#
_symmetry.space_group_name_H-M   'P 1'
#
loop_
_entity.id
_entity.type
_entity.pdbx_description
1 polymer ?
#
loop_
_entity_poly.entity_id
_entity_poly.type
_entity_poly.pdbx_seq_one_letter_code
_entity_poly.pdbx_strand_id
1 'polypeptide(L)'
;DVLFIDYALNDRGMGLERAKIAWEKMIRLALEKNIKVILLTPSPDQRVDIKDDLSILDQHANQIKELAKSFQIGLIDTYALFKNKVKSGNNLVDFMSQVNHPNEKGHQLITDEIIGYFK
;
A
#
# COMPACT_ATOMS: atom_id res chain seq x y z
N ASP A 1 5.84 0.87 -20.40
CA ASP A 1 5.39 1.78 -19.35
C ASP A 1 4.95 1.01 -18.12
N VAL A 2 5.05 1.64 -16.95
CA VAL A 2 4.65 1.07 -15.67
C VAL A 2 3.70 2.03 -14.97
N LEU A 3 2.58 1.52 -14.46
CA LEU A 3 1.63 2.26 -13.65
C LEU A 3 1.76 1.78 -12.21
N PHE A 4 2.05 2.71 -11.29
CA PHE A 4 1.94 2.48 -9.84
C PHE A 4 0.58 2.98 -9.37
N ILE A 5 -0.13 2.16 -8.60
CA ILE A 5 -1.40 2.55 -7.99
C ILE A 5 -1.21 2.58 -6.47
N ASP A 6 -1.31 3.78 -5.90
CA ASP A 6 -1.14 4.03 -4.46
C ASP A 6 -2.21 5.03 -4.01
N TYR A 7 -3.38 4.52 -3.65
CA TYR A 7 -4.49 5.39 -3.25
C TYR A 7 -5.33 4.84 -2.09
N ALA A 8 -4.89 3.75 -1.49
CA ALA A 8 -5.70 3.03 -0.50
C ALA A 8 -5.98 3.84 0.77
N LEU A 9 -5.03 4.68 1.18
CA LEU A 9 -5.23 5.53 2.35
C LEU A 9 -6.45 6.47 2.16
N ASN A 10 -6.60 6.98 0.96
CA ASN A 10 -7.72 7.87 0.60
C ASN A 10 -9.02 7.08 0.40
N ASP A 11 -8.93 5.84 -0.06
CA ASP A 11 -10.09 5.00 -0.36
C ASP A 11 -10.77 4.40 0.87
N ARG A 12 -10.13 4.45 2.04
CA ARG A 12 -10.68 3.81 3.24
C ARG A 12 -12.08 4.31 3.62
N GLY A 13 -12.40 5.55 3.28
CA GLY A 13 -13.70 6.13 3.55
C GLY A 13 -14.79 5.71 2.59
N MET A 14 -14.45 5.17 1.42
CA MET A 14 -15.45 4.73 0.44
C MET A 14 -15.89 3.27 0.64
N GLY A 15 -15.17 2.51 1.44
CA GLY A 15 -15.45 1.11 1.73
C GLY A 15 -14.73 0.15 0.79
N LEU A 16 -14.54 -1.08 1.29
CA LEU A 16 -13.75 -2.12 0.60
C LEU A 16 -14.31 -2.47 -0.78
N GLU A 17 -15.63 -2.65 -0.88
CA GLU A 17 -16.27 -3.09 -2.12
C GLU A 17 -16.13 -2.06 -3.23
N ARG A 18 -16.41 -0.80 -2.94
CA ARG A 18 -16.31 0.29 -3.93
C ARG A 18 -14.85 0.53 -4.33
N ALA A 19 -13.94 0.46 -3.38
CA ALA A 19 -12.51 0.55 -3.65
C ALA A 19 -12.07 -0.57 -4.58
N LYS A 20 -12.48 -1.81 -4.30
CA LYS A 20 -12.16 -2.97 -5.14
C LYS A 20 -12.60 -2.77 -6.59
N ILE A 21 -13.85 -2.35 -6.79
CA ILE A 21 -14.39 -2.12 -8.14
C ILE A 21 -13.56 -1.07 -8.88
N ALA A 22 -13.23 0.03 -8.21
CA ALA A 22 -12.44 1.11 -8.81
C ALA A 22 -11.01 0.64 -9.19
N TRP A 23 -10.36 -0.09 -8.30
CA TRP A 23 -9.02 -0.61 -8.55
C TRP A 23 -9.01 -1.65 -9.67
N GLU A 24 -9.98 -2.58 -9.69
CA GLU A 24 -10.11 -3.56 -10.77
C GLU A 24 -10.26 -2.88 -12.12
N LYS A 25 -11.05 -1.81 -12.18
CA LYS A 25 -11.23 -1.04 -13.41
C LYS A 25 -9.93 -0.40 -13.89
N MET A 26 -9.18 0.22 -12.98
CA MET A 26 -7.88 0.81 -13.32
C MET A 26 -6.89 -0.24 -13.82
N ILE A 27 -6.83 -1.38 -13.13
CA ILE A 27 -5.94 -2.49 -13.49
C ILE A 27 -6.27 -3.00 -14.89
N ARG A 28 -7.56 -3.28 -15.16
CA ARG A 28 -8.00 -3.80 -16.47
C ARG A 28 -7.69 -2.83 -17.61
N LEU A 29 -7.95 -1.54 -17.40
CA LEU A 29 -7.65 -0.52 -18.42
C LEU A 29 -6.16 -0.44 -18.73
N ALA A 30 -5.31 -0.51 -17.71
CA ALA A 30 -3.86 -0.49 -17.89
C ALA A 30 -3.37 -1.74 -18.63
N LEU A 31 -3.84 -2.92 -18.23
CA LEU A 31 -3.46 -4.18 -18.87
C LEU A 31 -3.90 -4.24 -20.33
N GLU A 32 -5.09 -3.74 -20.67
CA GLU A 32 -5.57 -3.65 -22.05
C GLU A 32 -4.65 -2.82 -22.93
N LYS A 33 -3.93 -1.86 -22.35
CA LYS A 33 -2.98 -0.99 -23.06
C LYS A 33 -1.53 -1.52 -22.98
N ASN A 34 -1.32 -2.74 -22.51
CA ASN A 34 -0.01 -3.34 -22.31
C ASN A 34 0.86 -2.54 -21.34
N ILE A 35 0.25 -1.87 -20.38
CA ILE A 35 0.96 -1.17 -19.30
C ILE A 35 1.12 -2.15 -18.15
N LYS A 36 2.34 -2.28 -17.64
CA LYS A 36 2.61 -3.08 -16.44
C LYS A 36 2.08 -2.35 -15.22
N VAL A 37 1.50 -3.09 -14.28
CA VAL A 37 0.88 -2.51 -13.09
C VAL A 37 1.58 -3.02 -11.84
N ILE A 38 1.87 -2.10 -10.92
CA ILE A 38 2.38 -2.40 -9.59
C ILE A 38 1.46 -1.73 -8.58
N LEU A 39 0.88 -2.52 -7.67
CA LEU A 39 0.02 -2.00 -6.63
C LEU A 39 0.84 -1.73 -5.36
N LEU A 40 0.49 -0.68 -4.64
CA LEU A 40 1.04 -0.39 -3.32
C LEU A 40 -0.06 -0.54 -2.26
N THR A 41 0.25 -1.23 -1.17
CA THR A 41 -0.59 -1.21 0.02
C THR A 41 -0.45 0.14 0.71
N PRO A 42 -1.40 0.54 1.60
CA PRO A 42 -1.39 1.92 2.10
C PRO A 42 -0.18 2.27 2.96
N SER A 43 0.17 3.54 2.97
CA SER A 43 1.01 4.12 4.01
C SER A 43 0.25 4.12 5.34
N PRO A 44 0.94 4.14 6.50
CA PRO A 44 0.26 4.07 7.78
C PRO A 44 -0.45 5.36 8.16
N ASP A 45 -1.38 5.24 9.10
CA ASP A 45 -2.04 6.35 9.76
C ASP A 45 -1.85 6.17 11.27
N GLN A 46 -1.25 7.14 11.94
CA GLN A 46 -0.92 7.04 13.36
C GLN A 46 -2.14 6.96 14.28
N ARG A 47 -3.33 7.23 13.77
CA ARG A 47 -4.59 7.07 14.51
C ARG A 47 -5.07 5.61 14.55
N VAL A 48 -4.43 4.74 13.78
CA VAL A 48 -4.76 3.31 13.66
C VAL A 48 -3.63 2.50 14.26
N ASP A 49 -3.95 1.53 15.11
CA ASP A 49 -2.94 0.59 15.60
C ASP A 49 -2.50 -0.30 14.43
N ILE A 50 -1.28 -0.07 13.96
CA ILE A 50 -0.72 -0.80 12.82
C ILE A 50 -0.58 -2.31 13.09
N LYS A 51 -0.54 -2.71 14.36
CA LYS A 51 -0.46 -4.13 14.75
C LYS A 51 -1.82 -4.82 14.76
N ASP A 52 -2.92 -4.05 14.67
CA ASP A 52 -4.27 -4.59 14.63
C ASP A 52 -4.57 -5.13 13.22
N ASP A 53 -4.60 -6.45 13.08
CA ASP A 53 -4.86 -7.12 11.81
C ASP A 53 -6.33 -7.00 11.34
N LEU A 54 -7.20 -6.40 12.16
CA LEU A 54 -8.60 -6.16 11.84
C LEU A 54 -8.90 -4.68 11.52
N SER A 55 -7.88 -3.83 11.56
CA SER A 55 -8.07 -2.40 11.24
C SER A 55 -8.51 -2.22 9.79
N ILE A 56 -9.17 -1.09 9.52
CA ILE A 56 -9.63 -0.78 8.15
C ILE A 56 -8.46 -0.70 7.16
N LEU A 57 -7.32 -0.16 7.58
CA LEU A 57 -6.14 -0.10 6.73
C LEU A 57 -5.56 -1.49 6.44
N ASP A 58 -5.54 -2.36 7.44
CA ASP A 58 -5.10 -3.73 7.24
C ASP A 58 -6.01 -4.48 6.28
N GLN A 59 -7.32 -4.27 6.39
CA GLN A 59 -8.30 -4.86 5.47
C GLN A 59 -8.10 -4.36 4.04
N HIS A 60 -7.84 -3.07 3.84
CA HIS A 60 -7.51 -2.53 2.51
C HIS A 60 -6.18 -3.10 1.99
N ALA A 61 -5.17 -3.20 2.85
CA ALA A 61 -3.89 -3.81 2.47
C ALA A 61 -4.09 -5.24 1.99
N ASN A 62 -4.87 -6.04 2.72
CA ASN A 62 -5.15 -7.42 2.34
C ASN A 62 -5.90 -7.51 1.02
N GLN A 63 -6.89 -6.64 0.78
CA GLN A 63 -7.62 -6.60 -0.48
C GLN A 63 -6.70 -6.29 -1.67
N ILE A 64 -5.77 -5.36 -1.50
CA ILE A 64 -4.81 -5.01 -2.55
C ILE A 64 -3.87 -6.18 -2.84
N LYS A 65 -3.42 -6.90 -1.81
CA LYS A 65 -2.61 -8.11 -1.98
C LYS A 65 -3.36 -9.18 -2.76
N GLU A 66 -4.65 -9.36 -2.47
CA GLU A 66 -5.51 -10.29 -3.21
C GLU A 66 -5.67 -9.87 -4.67
N LEU A 67 -5.84 -8.58 -4.94
CA LEU A 67 -5.93 -8.07 -6.31
C LEU A 67 -4.63 -8.30 -7.08
N ALA A 68 -3.48 -8.03 -6.47
CA ALA A 68 -2.19 -8.28 -7.11
C ALA A 68 -2.02 -9.75 -7.47
N LYS A 69 -2.40 -10.64 -6.59
CA LYS A 69 -2.36 -12.09 -6.81
C LYS A 69 -3.33 -12.53 -7.91
N SER A 70 -4.57 -12.03 -7.86
CA SER A 70 -5.62 -12.39 -8.82
C SER A 70 -5.27 -11.97 -10.25
N PHE A 71 -4.71 -10.78 -10.42
CA PHE A 71 -4.31 -10.28 -11.74
C PHE A 71 -2.88 -10.66 -12.13
N GLN A 72 -2.13 -11.32 -11.25
CA GLN A 72 -0.73 -11.69 -11.46
C GLN A 72 0.13 -10.48 -11.83
N ILE A 73 -0.01 -9.41 -11.07
CA ILE A 73 0.70 -8.13 -11.24
C ILE A 73 1.59 -7.83 -10.04
N GLY A 74 2.40 -6.77 -10.16
CA GLY A 74 3.36 -6.39 -9.13
C GLY A 74 2.71 -5.85 -7.85
N LEU A 75 3.43 -6.00 -6.74
CA LEU A 75 3.01 -5.53 -5.43
C LEU A 75 4.20 -4.97 -4.67
N ILE A 76 4.02 -3.80 -4.09
CA ILE A 76 4.90 -3.24 -3.06
C ILE A 76 4.07 -3.17 -1.78
N ASP A 77 4.41 -3.99 -0.79
CA ASP A 77 3.64 -4.06 0.45
C ASP A 77 4.14 -3.01 1.46
N THR A 78 3.82 -1.75 1.17
CA THR A 78 4.20 -0.60 1.98
C THR A 78 3.72 -0.73 3.42
N TYR A 79 2.48 -1.15 3.62
CA TYR A 79 1.91 -1.31 4.95
C TYR A 79 2.73 -2.29 5.80
N ALA A 80 3.14 -3.40 5.21
CA ALA A 80 3.95 -4.41 5.91
C ALA A 80 5.35 -3.88 6.29
N LEU A 81 5.95 -3.01 5.48
CA LEU A 81 7.25 -2.40 5.81
C LEU A 81 7.19 -1.67 7.15
N PHE A 82 6.19 -0.80 7.33
CA PHE A 82 6.02 -0.04 8.57
C PHE A 82 5.57 -0.94 9.73
N LYS A 83 4.66 -1.86 9.46
CA LYS A 83 4.17 -2.82 10.46
C LYS A 83 5.32 -3.65 11.03
N ASN A 84 6.22 -4.13 10.18
CA ASN A 84 7.39 -4.90 10.60
C ASN A 84 8.36 -4.06 11.42
N LYS A 85 8.55 -2.80 11.08
CA LYS A 85 9.37 -1.88 11.88
C LYS A 85 8.81 -1.71 13.29
N VAL A 86 7.50 -1.53 13.40
CA VAL A 86 6.84 -1.39 14.71
C VAL A 86 6.93 -2.70 15.51
N LYS A 87 6.69 -3.84 14.86
CA LYS A 87 6.82 -5.16 15.52
C LYS A 87 8.24 -5.45 15.98
N SER A 88 9.24 -4.85 15.32
CA SER A 88 10.66 -4.98 15.70
C SER A 88 11.08 -4.02 16.82
N GLY A 89 10.15 -3.24 17.36
CA GLY A 89 10.41 -2.35 18.50
C GLY A 89 10.62 -0.88 18.14
N ASN A 90 10.49 -0.50 16.86
CA ASN A 90 10.57 0.90 16.48
C ASN A 90 9.24 1.61 16.74
N ASN A 91 9.29 2.94 16.91
CA ASN A 91 8.10 3.77 17.04
C ASN A 91 7.68 4.30 15.67
N LEU A 92 6.40 4.14 15.33
CA LEU A 92 5.88 4.59 14.04
C LEU A 92 6.11 6.09 13.81
N VAL A 93 6.01 6.90 14.86
CA VAL A 93 6.20 8.36 14.78
C VAL A 93 7.55 8.74 14.19
N ASP A 94 8.59 7.93 14.38
CA ASP A 94 9.93 8.19 13.85
C ASP A 94 9.98 8.15 12.31
N PHE A 95 8.99 7.56 11.68
CA PHE A 95 8.88 7.43 10.22
C PHE A 95 7.84 8.37 9.61
N MET A 96 7.22 9.22 10.41
CA MET A 96 6.09 10.05 9.97
C MET A 96 6.39 11.53 10.12
N SER A 97 5.98 12.34 9.12
CA SER A 97 6.02 13.81 9.20
C SER A 97 4.69 14.38 9.69
N GLN A 98 3.59 13.69 9.41
CA GLN A 98 2.24 14.02 9.83
C GLN A 98 1.52 12.74 10.22
N VAL A 99 0.26 12.85 10.65
CA VAL A 99 -0.53 11.72 11.12
C VAL A 99 -0.55 10.55 10.11
N ASN A 100 -0.61 10.86 8.83
CA ASN A 100 -0.71 9.86 7.76
C ASN A 100 0.22 10.11 6.56
N HIS A 101 1.30 10.89 6.77
CA HIS A 101 2.31 11.13 5.74
C HIS A 101 3.68 10.70 6.26
N PRO A 102 4.40 9.82 5.56
CA PRO A 102 5.77 9.47 5.93
C PRO A 102 6.71 10.69 5.87
N ASN A 103 7.73 10.68 6.73
CA ASN A 103 8.83 11.63 6.64
C ASN A 103 9.91 11.08 5.70
N GLU A 104 11.08 11.75 5.65
CA GLU A 104 12.20 11.32 4.81
C GLU A 104 12.61 9.86 5.10
N LYS A 105 12.70 9.49 6.37
CA LYS A 105 13.05 8.14 6.79
C LYS A 105 12.00 7.11 6.37
N GLY A 106 10.72 7.46 6.48
CA GLY A 106 9.62 6.63 6.00
C GLY A 106 9.62 6.47 4.49
N HIS A 107 9.83 7.55 3.75
CA HIS A 107 9.95 7.49 2.29
C HIS A 107 11.17 6.68 1.85
N GLN A 108 12.26 6.70 2.61
CA GLN A 108 13.43 5.89 2.31
C GLN A 108 13.12 4.40 2.37
N LEU A 109 12.31 3.97 3.35
CA LEU A 109 11.86 2.56 3.42
C LEU A 109 11.12 2.16 2.15
N ILE A 110 10.20 3.01 1.70
CA ILE A 110 9.40 2.73 0.50
C ILE A 110 10.29 2.73 -0.74
N THR A 111 11.19 3.70 -0.85
CA THR A 111 12.12 3.83 -1.97
C THR A 111 13.00 2.60 -2.10
N ASP A 112 13.57 2.14 -1.00
CA ASP A 112 14.45 0.96 -0.99
C ASP A 112 13.70 -0.29 -1.45
N GLU A 113 12.44 -0.43 -1.05
CA GLU A 113 11.60 -1.56 -1.47
C GLU A 113 11.28 -1.49 -2.97
N ILE A 114 10.94 -0.32 -3.48
CA ILE A 114 10.66 -0.12 -4.91
C ILE A 114 11.91 -0.43 -5.73
N ILE A 115 13.07 0.09 -5.33
CA ILE A 115 14.34 -0.17 -6.02
C ILE A 115 14.65 -1.67 -5.98
N GLY A 116 14.47 -2.31 -4.84
CA GLY A 116 14.68 -3.75 -4.68
C GLY A 116 13.80 -4.59 -5.58
N TYR A 117 12.57 -4.14 -5.83
CA TYR A 117 11.64 -4.82 -6.73
C TYR A 117 12.17 -4.93 -8.17
N PHE A 118 12.92 -3.93 -8.63
CA PHE A 118 13.46 -3.89 -10.00
C PHE A 118 14.87 -4.48 -10.15
N LYS A 119 15.46 -4.99 -9.11
CA LYS A 119 16.80 -5.62 -9.16
C LYS A 119 16.75 -7.11 -9.50
#